data_32322b3239ad96cd2752d345f728f003
#
_entry.id   32322b3239ad96cd2752d345f728f003
#
_cell.length_a   1.000
_cell.length_b   1.000
_cell.length_c   1.000
_cell.angle_alpha   90.00
_cell.angle_beta   90.00
_cell.angle_gamma   90.00
#
_symmetry.space_group_name_H-M   'P 1'
#
loop_
_entity.id
_entity.type
_entity.pdbx_description
1 polymer ?
#
loop_
_entity_poly.entity_id
_entity_poly.type
_entity_poly.pdbx_seq_one_letter_code
_entity_poly.pdbx_strand_id
1 'polypeptide(L)'
;MLLSGALLVMFIVVYQKRLLQQQLLLRAAEAEYQRQLLAAVIEAQERERERIGRDLHDGIGSTLATAKLLMGRLESTGAQEEASNLSSMVKEILGNAVHDVRGLSHSLYPAVLDRFGLADALQHLADVCNETSTLDVELSIDYPQPLALPQELALYRICQELIHNAQKHAQGATLLQVRLRQHGTRLSLSVEDDGCGFDATALESTRAASGGAGLRSIEVRVQMLRARLSQQSAPGQGTCTLIEMDTAA
;
A
#
# COMPACT_ATOMS: atom_id res chain seq x y z
N MET A 1 -51.23 -1.13 45.01
CA MET A 1 -51.07 -1.98 43.83
C MET A 1 -51.01 -1.17 42.50
N LEU A 2 -52.00 -0.28 42.20
CA LEU A 2 -52.01 0.49 40.95
C LEU A 2 -50.86 1.50 40.83
N LEU A 3 -50.42 2.12 41.91
CA LEU A 3 -49.30 3.10 41.92
C LEU A 3 -47.94 2.43 41.62
N SER A 4 -47.71 1.22 42.12
CA SER A 4 -46.47 0.46 41.86
C SER A 4 -46.38 -0.01 40.41
N GLY A 5 -47.54 -0.37 39.82
CA GLY A 5 -47.58 -0.72 38.40
C GLY A 5 -47.28 0.46 37.48
N ALA A 6 -47.82 1.64 37.78
CA ALA A 6 -47.57 2.88 37.03
C ALA A 6 -46.10 3.30 37.10
N LEU A 7 -45.47 3.19 38.27
CA LEU A 7 -44.01 3.46 38.44
C LEU A 7 -43.12 2.51 37.63
N LEU A 8 -43.48 1.23 37.61
CA LEU A 8 -42.74 0.22 36.83
C LEU A 8 -42.83 0.49 35.32
N VAL A 9 -44.04 0.81 34.83
CA VAL A 9 -44.23 1.16 33.41
C VAL A 9 -43.45 2.42 33.05
N MET A 10 -43.50 3.44 33.89
CA MET A 10 -42.74 4.68 33.68
C MET A 10 -41.23 4.43 33.65
N PHE A 11 -40.72 3.58 34.55
CA PHE A 11 -39.31 3.19 34.58
C PHE A 11 -38.90 2.44 33.27
N ILE A 12 -39.70 1.49 32.82
CA ILE A 12 -39.46 0.75 31.59
C ILE A 12 -39.44 1.71 30.39
N VAL A 13 -40.39 2.63 30.28
CA VAL A 13 -40.45 3.59 29.18
C VAL A 13 -39.23 4.51 29.16
N VAL A 14 -38.83 5.02 30.34
CA VAL A 14 -37.64 5.88 30.45
C VAL A 14 -36.37 5.10 30.11
N TYR A 15 -36.29 3.86 30.58
CA TYR A 15 -35.14 2.99 30.29
C TYR A 15 -35.03 2.68 28.79
N GLN A 16 -36.13 2.27 28.15
CA GLN A 16 -36.18 2.01 26.71
C GLN A 16 -35.82 3.27 25.90
N LYS A 17 -36.31 4.44 26.30
CA LYS A 17 -35.99 5.72 25.65
C LYS A 17 -34.49 6.03 25.75
N ARG A 18 -33.88 5.81 26.92
CA ARG A 18 -32.42 5.97 27.07
C ARG A 18 -31.62 5.00 26.23
N LEU A 19 -32.03 3.74 26.19
CA LEU A 19 -31.37 2.71 25.37
C LEU A 19 -31.44 3.07 23.89
N LEU A 20 -32.60 3.49 23.41
CA LEU A 20 -32.81 3.94 22.04
C LEU A 20 -31.94 5.17 21.70
N GLN A 21 -31.85 6.13 22.60
CA GLN A 21 -30.98 7.31 22.43
C GLN A 21 -29.51 6.93 22.33
N GLN A 22 -29.03 6.02 23.18
CA GLN A 22 -27.66 5.52 23.11
C GLN A 22 -27.37 4.79 21.78
N GLN A 23 -28.32 3.96 21.32
CA GLN A 23 -28.18 3.28 20.02
C GLN A 23 -28.13 4.26 18.85
N LEU A 24 -28.96 5.32 18.88
CA LEU A 24 -28.94 6.34 17.84
C LEU A 24 -27.63 7.13 17.83
N LEU A 25 -27.10 7.48 19.01
CA LEU A 25 -25.81 8.16 19.13
C LEU A 25 -24.65 7.29 18.62
N LEU A 26 -24.64 6.00 18.97
CA LEU A 26 -23.63 5.06 18.47
C LEU A 26 -23.68 4.93 16.95
N ARG A 27 -24.87 4.74 16.38
CA ARG A 27 -25.04 4.66 14.91
C ARG A 27 -24.63 5.96 14.21
N ALA A 28 -24.95 7.12 14.81
CA ALA A 28 -24.51 8.41 14.26
C ALA A 28 -22.99 8.56 14.31
N ALA A 29 -22.33 8.14 15.40
CA ALA A 29 -20.90 8.15 15.53
C ALA A 29 -20.21 7.18 14.55
N GLU A 30 -20.76 5.98 14.39
CA GLU A 30 -20.27 4.99 13.39
C GLU A 30 -20.40 5.53 11.97
N ALA A 31 -21.54 6.13 11.61
CA ALA A 31 -21.75 6.70 10.28
C ALA A 31 -20.79 7.87 10.01
N GLU A 32 -20.54 8.71 11.00
CA GLU A 32 -19.57 9.81 10.88
C GLU A 32 -18.15 9.29 10.75
N TYR A 33 -17.76 8.28 11.55
CA TYR A 33 -16.47 7.63 11.43
C TYR A 33 -16.25 7.01 10.04
N GLN A 34 -17.27 6.32 9.49
CA GLN A 34 -17.21 5.76 8.14
C GLN A 34 -17.05 6.84 7.07
N ARG A 35 -17.74 7.98 7.21
CA ARG A 35 -17.58 9.12 6.30
C ARG A 35 -16.18 9.71 6.36
N GLN A 36 -15.62 9.89 7.54
CA GLN A 36 -14.26 10.40 7.72
C GLN A 36 -13.22 9.42 7.14
N LEU A 37 -13.43 8.13 7.33
CA LEU A 37 -12.56 7.09 6.77
C LEU A 37 -12.59 7.12 5.24
N LEU A 38 -13.78 7.18 4.64
CA LEU A 38 -13.96 7.28 3.19
C LEU A 38 -13.33 8.57 2.63
N ALA A 39 -13.52 9.70 3.31
CA ALA A 39 -12.91 10.97 2.92
C ALA A 39 -11.38 10.89 2.98
N ALA A 40 -10.81 10.29 4.01
CA ALA A 40 -9.36 10.09 4.13
C ALA A 40 -8.79 9.19 3.02
N VAL A 41 -9.53 8.14 2.62
CA VAL A 41 -9.14 7.27 1.50
C VAL A 41 -9.15 8.03 0.18
N ILE A 42 -10.21 8.80 -0.08
CA ILE A 42 -10.32 9.60 -1.32
C ILE A 42 -9.21 10.65 -1.37
N GLU A 43 -8.96 11.34 -0.25
CA GLU A 43 -7.89 12.33 -0.17
C GLU A 43 -6.49 11.70 -0.39
N ALA A 44 -6.25 10.54 0.21
CA ALA A 44 -5.00 9.80 -0.02
C ALA A 44 -4.85 9.38 -1.49
N GLN A 45 -5.93 8.93 -2.12
CA GLN A 45 -5.94 8.56 -3.53
C GLN A 45 -5.69 9.78 -4.45
N GLU A 46 -6.26 10.94 -4.13
CA GLU A 46 -6.07 12.15 -4.92
C GLU A 46 -4.64 12.70 -4.77
N ARG A 47 -4.10 12.73 -3.56
CA ARG A 47 -2.69 13.08 -3.32
C ARG A 47 -1.73 12.16 -4.08
N GLU A 48 -2.04 10.88 -4.11
CA GLU A 48 -1.24 9.90 -4.85
C GLU A 48 -1.31 10.16 -6.36
N ARG A 49 -2.50 10.46 -6.91
CA ARG A 49 -2.66 10.86 -8.32
C ARG A 49 -1.87 12.12 -8.66
N GLU A 50 -1.93 13.14 -7.80
CA GLU A 50 -1.15 14.38 -7.99
C GLU A 50 0.36 14.14 -7.91
N ARG A 51 0.80 13.29 -6.97
CA ARG A 51 2.21 12.90 -6.86
C ARG A 51 2.68 12.22 -8.15
N ILE A 52 1.92 11.25 -8.62
CA ILE A 52 2.23 10.52 -9.84
C ILE A 52 2.24 11.45 -11.06
N GLY A 53 1.27 12.37 -11.16
CA GLY A 53 1.23 13.35 -12.25
C GLY A 53 2.48 14.23 -12.28
N ARG A 54 2.98 14.65 -11.11
CA ARG A 54 4.23 15.42 -11.00
C ARG A 54 5.46 14.57 -11.35
N ASP A 55 5.57 13.37 -10.78
CA ASP A 55 6.69 12.47 -11.06
C ASP A 55 6.76 12.12 -12.55
N LEU A 56 5.59 11.96 -13.21
CA LEU A 56 5.47 11.76 -14.66
C LEU A 56 5.95 12.97 -15.44
N HIS A 57 5.50 14.16 -15.05
CA HIS A 57 5.84 15.41 -15.74
C HIS A 57 7.33 15.73 -15.60
N ASP A 58 7.88 15.59 -14.42
CA ASP A 58 9.27 15.97 -14.11
C ASP A 58 10.27 14.93 -14.60
N GLY A 59 9.97 13.66 -14.46
CA GLY A 59 10.85 12.57 -14.92
C GLY A 59 10.77 12.39 -16.44
N ILE A 60 9.62 12.03 -16.96
CA ILE A 60 9.47 11.67 -18.38
C ILE A 60 9.48 12.89 -19.27
N GLY A 61 8.86 14.00 -18.84
CA GLY A 61 8.83 15.25 -19.61
C GLY A 61 10.23 15.80 -19.86
N SER A 62 11.09 15.83 -18.85
CA SER A 62 12.49 16.29 -18.97
C SER A 62 13.34 15.35 -19.84
N THR A 63 13.14 14.04 -19.69
CA THR A 63 13.87 13.01 -20.45
C THR A 63 13.51 13.06 -21.94
N LEU A 64 12.22 13.20 -22.27
CA LEU A 64 11.76 13.36 -23.66
C LEU A 64 12.23 14.68 -24.27
N ALA A 65 12.24 15.77 -23.50
CA ALA A 65 12.76 17.06 -23.97
C ALA A 65 14.26 16.96 -24.30
N THR A 66 15.04 16.29 -23.47
CA THR A 66 16.47 16.04 -23.71
C THR A 66 16.69 15.18 -24.95
N ALA A 67 15.95 14.08 -25.10
CA ALA A 67 16.01 13.22 -26.29
C ALA A 67 15.68 14.01 -27.56
N LYS A 68 14.65 14.87 -27.53
CA LYS A 68 14.27 15.75 -28.65
C LYS A 68 15.37 16.74 -29.03
N LEU A 69 16.03 17.35 -28.05
CA LEU A 69 17.17 18.25 -28.28
C LEU A 69 18.36 17.51 -28.92
N LEU A 70 18.67 16.31 -28.48
CA LEU A 70 19.75 15.49 -29.05
C LEU A 70 19.42 15.03 -30.48
N MET A 71 18.16 14.69 -30.77
CA MET A 71 17.71 14.39 -32.12
C MET A 71 17.85 15.61 -33.05
N GLY A 72 17.48 16.83 -32.61
CA GLY A 72 17.68 18.03 -33.38
C GLY A 72 19.17 18.34 -33.69
N ARG A 73 20.06 17.99 -32.74
CA ARG A 73 21.51 18.05 -32.97
C ARG A 73 21.96 17.00 -34.00
N LEU A 74 21.45 15.78 -33.90
CA LEU A 74 21.77 14.69 -34.82
C LEU A 74 21.45 15.07 -36.29
N GLU A 75 20.31 15.73 -36.51
CA GLU A 75 19.90 16.19 -37.84
C GLU A 75 20.83 17.27 -38.41
N SER A 76 21.50 18.05 -37.58
CA SER A 76 22.43 19.13 -37.96
C SER A 76 23.90 18.72 -38.06
N THR A 77 24.24 17.49 -37.61
CA THR A 77 25.62 17.01 -37.51
C THR A 77 26.04 16.33 -38.82
N GLY A 78 27.11 16.83 -39.45
CA GLY A 78 27.67 16.25 -40.68
C GLY A 78 28.76 15.21 -40.47
N ALA A 79 29.20 14.98 -39.22
CA ALA A 79 30.26 14.03 -38.88
C ALA A 79 29.67 12.66 -38.46
N GLN A 80 30.06 11.59 -39.17
CA GLN A 80 29.54 10.24 -38.99
C GLN A 80 29.76 9.68 -37.58
N GLU A 81 30.91 9.98 -36.96
CA GLU A 81 31.26 9.49 -35.62
C GLU A 81 30.43 10.21 -34.51
N GLU A 82 30.22 11.51 -34.65
CA GLU A 82 29.39 12.30 -33.74
C GLU A 82 27.91 11.92 -33.86
N ALA A 83 27.43 11.63 -35.07
CA ALA A 83 26.08 11.13 -35.31
C ALA A 83 25.83 9.77 -34.65
N SER A 84 26.82 8.84 -34.69
CA SER A 84 26.73 7.54 -34.01
C SER A 84 26.65 7.68 -32.52
N ASN A 85 27.46 8.56 -31.90
CA ASN A 85 27.45 8.83 -30.46
C ASN A 85 26.14 9.46 -30.01
N LEU A 86 25.62 10.45 -30.72
CA LEU A 86 24.33 11.08 -30.44
C LEU A 86 23.17 10.08 -30.54
N SER A 87 23.18 9.20 -31.55
CA SER A 87 22.17 8.16 -31.74
C SER A 87 22.16 7.16 -30.56
N SER A 88 23.35 6.75 -30.07
CA SER A 88 23.43 5.85 -28.90
C SER A 88 22.93 6.52 -27.62
N MET A 89 23.25 7.80 -27.39
CA MET A 89 22.75 8.57 -26.26
C MET A 89 21.21 8.73 -26.30
N VAL A 90 20.63 9.00 -27.49
CA VAL A 90 19.16 9.09 -27.63
C VAL A 90 18.50 7.75 -27.32
N LYS A 91 19.07 6.62 -27.79
CA LYS A 91 18.56 5.28 -27.50
C LYS A 91 18.60 4.97 -26.00
N GLU A 92 19.68 5.32 -25.33
CA GLU A 92 19.84 5.12 -23.89
C GLU A 92 18.81 5.96 -23.09
N ILE A 93 18.68 7.24 -23.42
CA ILE A 93 17.72 8.14 -22.78
C ILE A 93 16.27 7.65 -22.97
N LEU A 94 15.92 7.23 -24.20
CA LEU A 94 14.59 6.68 -24.46
C LEU A 94 14.38 5.33 -23.78
N GLY A 95 15.41 4.49 -23.66
CA GLY A 95 15.36 3.24 -22.91
C GLY A 95 15.05 3.49 -21.44
N ASN A 96 15.74 4.44 -20.82
CA ASN A 96 15.50 4.85 -19.43
C ASN A 96 14.10 5.43 -19.26
N ALA A 97 13.63 6.28 -20.16
CA ALA A 97 12.28 6.82 -20.11
C ALA A 97 11.21 5.73 -20.20
N VAL A 98 11.38 4.73 -21.06
CA VAL A 98 10.45 3.58 -21.16
C VAL A 98 10.49 2.75 -19.86
N HIS A 99 11.66 2.57 -19.24
CA HIS A 99 11.81 1.90 -17.96
C HIS A 99 11.06 2.66 -16.85
N ASP A 100 11.25 3.97 -16.78
CA ASP A 100 10.57 4.85 -15.79
C ASP A 100 9.05 4.85 -15.98
N VAL A 101 8.55 4.90 -17.23
CA VAL A 101 7.10 4.77 -17.54
C VAL A 101 6.56 3.43 -17.07
N ARG A 102 7.30 2.35 -17.28
CA ARG A 102 6.89 1.02 -16.80
C ARG A 102 6.83 0.98 -15.27
N GLY A 103 7.85 1.49 -14.58
CA GLY A 103 7.88 1.59 -13.12
C GLY A 103 6.69 2.39 -12.56
N LEU A 104 6.36 3.52 -13.16
CA LEU A 104 5.22 4.37 -12.81
C LEU A 104 3.87 3.69 -13.12
N SER A 105 3.74 3.03 -14.26
CA SER A 105 2.54 2.27 -14.62
C SER A 105 2.25 1.16 -13.59
N HIS A 106 3.29 0.49 -13.08
CA HIS A 106 3.16 -0.52 -12.02
C HIS A 106 2.73 0.08 -10.67
N SER A 107 3.10 1.33 -10.39
CA SER A 107 2.67 2.01 -9.16
C SER A 107 1.21 2.49 -9.24
N LEU A 108 0.71 2.81 -10.42
CA LEU A 108 -0.64 3.33 -10.65
C LEU A 108 -1.72 2.25 -10.64
N TYR A 109 -1.51 1.19 -11.41
CA TYR A 109 -2.40 0.05 -11.49
C TYR A 109 -1.59 -1.20 -11.84
N PRO A 110 -1.55 -2.21 -11.00
CA PRO A 110 -0.79 -3.41 -11.30
C PRO A 110 -1.49 -4.20 -12.41
N ALA A 111 -1.16 -3.89 -13.67
CA ALA A 111 -1.73 -4.58 -14.84
C ALA A 111 -1.47 -6.11 -14.79
N VAL A 112 -0.40 -6.52 -14.10
CA VAL A 112 -0.09 -7.93 -13.83
C VAL A 112 -1.15 -8.55 -12.94
N LEU A 113 -1.63 -7.82 -11.91
CA LEU A 113 -2.68 -8.29 -11.01
C LEU A 113 -3.99 -8.60 -11.74
N ASP A 114 -4.40 -7.71 -12.64
CA ASP A 114 -5.65 -7.85 -13.40
C ASP A 114 -5.61 -9.04 -14.38
N ARG A 115 -4.43 -9.34 -14.93
CA ARG A 115 -4.25 -10.39 -15.93
C ARG A 115 -3.87 -11.75 -15.37
N PHE A 116 -3.06 -11.77 -14.31
CA PHE A 116 -2.37 -12.96 -13.83
C PHE A 116 -2.63 -13.24 -12.33
N GLY A 117 -3.34 -12.32 -11.63
CA GLY A 117 -3.68 -12.49 -10.21
C GLY A 117 -2.58 -12.07 -9.25
N LEU A 118 -2.90 -12.22 -7.93
CA LEU A 118 -2.07 -11.71 -6.84
C LEU A 118 -0.68 -12.39 -6.77
N ALA A 119 -0.61 -13.69 -7.01
CA ALA A 119 0.66 -14.42 -6.91
C ALA A 119 1.71 -13.88 -7.89
N ASP A 120 1.34 -13.76 -9.18
CA ASP A 120 2.24 -13.25 -10.22
C ASP A 120 2.55 -11.76 -10.02
N ALA A 121 1.59 -10.98 -9.52
CA ALA A 121 1.80 -9.57 -9.22
C ALA A 121 2.80 -9.37 -8.08
N LEU A 122 2.76 -10.20 -7.03
CA LEU A 122 3.73 -10.17 -5.93
C LEU A 122 5.11 -10.66 -6.39
N GLN A 123 5.18 -11.69 -7.23
CA GLN A 123 6.44 -12.14 -7.81
C GLN A 123 7.10 -11.03 -8.61
N HIS A 124 6.35 -10.39 -9.50
CA HIS A 124 6.85 -9.27 -10.28
C HIS A 124 7.32 -8.09 -9.38
N LEU A 125 6.58 -7.81 -8.30
CA LEU A 125 6.97 -6.78 -7.34
C LEU A 125 8.32 -7.10 -6.67
N ALA A 126 8.53 -8.35 -6.26
CA ALA A 126 9.79 -8.83 -5.68
C ALA A 126 10.94 -8.75 -6.70
N ASP A 127 10.72 -9.19 -7.94
CA ASP A 127 11.71 -9.15 -9.01
C ASP A 127 12.20 -7.71 -9.28
N VAL A 128 11.25 -6.76 -9.40
CA VAL A 128 11.58 -5.33 -9.58
C VAL A 128 12.37 -4.77 -8.39
N CYS A 129 12.04 -5.16 -7.16
CA CYS A 129 12.78 -4.73 -5.99
C CYS A 129 14.20 -5.28 -5.99
N ASN A 130 14.39 -6.56 -6.35
CA ASN A 130 15.70 -7.21 -6.42
C ASN A 130 16.60 -6.61 -7.51
N GLU A 131 16.02 -6.12 -8.61
CA GLU A 131 16.76 -5.43 -9.67
C GLU A 131 17.18 -4.00 -9.29
N THR A 132 16.40 -3.32 -8.43
CA THR A 132 16.56 -1.87 -8.20
C THR A 132 17.12 -1.51 -6.84
N SER A 133 17.18 -2.45 -5.88
CA SER A 133 17.63 -2.18 -4.52
C SER A 133 18.70 -3.18 -4.04
N THR A 134 19.34 -2.82 -2.92
CA THR A 134 20.32 -3.70 -2.24
C THR A 134 19.67 -4.65 -1.26
N LEU A 135 18.34 -4.55 -1.06
CA LEU A 135 17.55 -5.39 -0.19
C LEU A 135 17.07 -6.59 -1.01
N ASP A 136 17.46 -7.79 -0.60
CA ASP A 136 17.01 -9.03 -1.24
C ASP A 136 15.61 -9.40 -0.76
N VAL A 137 14.67 -9.58 -1.69
CA VAL A 137 13.27 -9.90 -1.42
C VAL A 137 13.01 -11.36 -1.75
N GLU A 138 12.87 -12.18 -0.72
CA GLU A 138 12.45 -13.57 -0.84
C GLU A 138 10.93 -13.71 -0.77
N LEU A 139 10.34 -14.37 -1.76
CA LEU A 139 8.90 -14.58 -1.85
C LEU A 139 8.52 -16.05 -1.71
N SER A 140 7.58 -16.35 -0.82
CA SER A 140 6.99 -17.68 -0.66
C SER A 140 5.48 -17.61 -0.77
N ILE A 141 4.90 -18.24 -1.80
CA ILE A 141 3.46 -18.20 -2.09
C ILE A 141 2.86 -19.60 -2.03
N ASP A 142 1.83 -19.75 -1.21
CA ASP A 142 0.90 -20.87 -1.19
C ASP A 142 -0.52 -20.31 -1.17
N TYR A 143 -1.06 -20.04 -2.37
CA TYR A 143 -2.31 -19.31 -2.59
C TYR A 143 -3.17 -20.03 -3.65
N PRO A 144 -3.79 -21.18 -3.30
CA PRO A 144 -4.49 -22.03 -4.24
C PRO A 144 -5.85 -21.49 -4.69
N GLN A 145 -6.48 -20.59 -3.94
CA GLN A 145 -7.82 -20.07 -4.23
C GLN A 145 -7.79 -18.54 -4.35
N PRO A 146 -7.84 -18.01 -5.59
CA PRO A 146 -7.87 -16.57 -5.83
C PRO A 146 -9.05 -15.89 -5.15
N LEU A 147 -8.82 -14.67 -4.64
CA LEU A 147 -9.84 -13.81 -4.07
C LEU A 147 -10.49 -12.95 -5.16
N ALA A 148 -11.53 -12.19 -4.79
CA ALA A 148 -12.06 -11.15 -5.66
C ALA A 148 -11.01 -10.06 -5.89
N LEU A 149 -10.94 -9.51 -7.10
CA LEU A 149 -9.96 -8.51 -7.52
C LEU A 149 -9.79 -7.33 -6.53
N PRO A 150 -10.86 -6.75 -5.92
CA PRO A 150 -10.69 -5.69 -4.93
C PRO A 150 -9.91 -6.13 -3.67
N GLN A 151 -10.06 -7.39 -3.26
CA GLN A 151 -9.34 -7.95 -2.11
C GLN A 151 -7.87 -8.21 -2.46
N GLU A 152 -7.61 -8.79 -3.63
CA GLU A 152 -6.26 -8.99 -4.14
C GLU A 152 -5.52 -7.67 -4.32
N LEU A 153 -6.20 -6.64 -4.85
CA LEU A 153 -5.62 -5.30 -5.00
C LEU A 153 -5.27 -4.68 -3.64
N ALA A 154 -6.12 -4.86 -2.64
CA ALA A 154 -5.85 -4.37 -1.29
C ALA A 154 -4.62 -5.07 -0.68
N LEU A 155 -4.50 -6.40 -0.81
CA LEU A 155 -3.34 -7.18 -0.35
C LEU A 155 -2.05 -6.78 -1.09
N TYR A 156 -2.13 -6.63 -2.42
CA TYR A 156 -1.01 -6.15 -3.23
C TYR A 156 -0.51 -4.78 -2.74
N ARG A 157 -1.42 -3.82 -2.53
CA ARG A 157 -1.08 -2.47 -2.05
C ARG A 157 -0.49 -2.46 -0.64
N ILE A 158 -0.98 -3.34 0.24
CA ILE A 158 -0.40 -3.52 1.56
C ILE A 158 1.03 -4.04 1.45
N CYS A 159 1.24 -5.08 0.64
CA CYS A 159 2.58 -5.64 0.42
C CYS A 159 3.55 -4.61 -0.17
N GLN A 160 3.11 -3.87 -1.19
CA GLN A 160 3.89 -2.79 -1.81
C GLN A 160 4.32 -1.73 -0.79
N GLU A 161 3.42 -1.29 0.08
CA GLU A 161 3.71 -0.30 1.11
C GLU A 161 4.66 -0.85 2.18
N LEU A 162 4.51 -2.13 2.58
CA LEU A 162 5.41 -2.77 3.53
C LEU A 162 6.83 -2.93 2.98
N ILE A 163 6.97 -3.33 1.72
CA ILE A 163 8.28 -3.40 1.04
C ILE A 163 8.91 -2.01 0.96
N HIS A 164 8.14 -1.00 0.56
CA HIS A 164 8.63 0.39 0.52
C HIS A 164 9.08 0.88 1.91
N ASN A 165 8.34 0.55 2.96
CA ASN A 165 8.70 0.89 4.32
C ASN A 165 9.99 0.21 4.76
N ALA A 166 10.21 -1.06 4.42
CA ALA A 166 11.46 -1.75 4.68
C ALA A 166 12.63 -1.09 3.96
N GLN A 167 12.51 -0.80 2.66
CA GLN A 167 13.55 -0.10 1.87
C GLN A 167 13.92 1.27 2.46
N LYS A 168 12.93 1.99 3.00
CA LYS A 168 13.13 3.36 3.49
C LYS A 168 13.58 3.42 4.95
N HIS A 169 13.13 2.50 5.78
CA HIS A 169 13.25 2.62 7.24
C HIS A 169 14.02 1.49 7.90
N ALA A 170 14.13 0.30 7.29
CA ALA A 170 14.86 -0.83 7.84
C ALA A 170 16.38 -0.69 7.59
N GLN A 171 17.00 0.26 8.28
CA GLN A 171 18.44 0.50 8.13
C GLN A 171 19.24 -0.78 8.45
N GLY A 172 20.17 -1.13 7.55
CA GLY A 172 20.99 -2.31 7.68
C GLY A 172 20.31 -3.61 7.28
N ALA A 173 19.04 -3.58 6.83
CA ALA A 173 18.38 -4.75 6.30
C ALA A 173 19.08 -5.27 5.03
N THR A 174 19.24 -6.57 4.98
CA THR A 174 19.79 -7.29 3.80
C THR A 174 18.76 -8.21 3.19
N LEU A 175 17.79 -8.67 3.99
CA LEU A 175 16.78 -9.64 3.60
C LEU A 175 15.38 -9.16 3.99
N LEU A 176 14.44 -9.28 3.05
CA LEU A 176 13.02 -9.09 3.27
C LEU A 176 12.26 -10.34 2.85
N GLN A 177 11.59 -10.99 3.78
CA GLN A 177 10.80 -12.18 3.51
C GLN A 177 9.32 -11.84 3.39
N VAL A 178 8.73 -12.16 2.23
CA VAL A 178 7.30 -12.01 1.97
C VAL A 178 6.67 -13.40 1.85
N ARG A 179 5.68 -13.70 2.68
CA ARG A 179 4.99 -14.99 2.65
C ARG A 179 3.49 -14.77 2.53
N LEU A 180 2.89 -15.34 1.47
CA LEU A 180 1.44 -15.39 1.29
C LEU A 180 1.00 -16.84 1.43
N ARG A 181 0.15 -17.15 2.41
CA ARG A 181 -0.31 -18.51 2.69
C ARG A 181 -1.81 -18.57 2.88
N GLN A 182 -2.43 -19.57 2.29
CA GLN A 182 -3.85 -19.84 2.43
C GLN A 182 -4.08 -21.28 2.88
N HIS A 183 -4.67 -21.45 4.05
CA HIS A 183 -5.06 -22.74 4.60
C HIS A 183 -6.57 -22.76 4.85
N GLY A 184 -7.30 -23.49 3.99
CA GLY A 184 -8.75 -23.49 4.02
C GLY A 184 -9.31 -22.09 3.79
N THR A 185 -10.09 -21.60 4.75
CA THR A 185 -10.69 -20.25 4.71
C THR A 185 -9.79 -19.16 5.30
N ARG A 186 -8.61 -19.50 5.82
CA ARG A 186 -7.71 -18.51 6.43
C ARG A 186 -6.58 -18.14 5.48
N LEU A 187 -6.45 -16.86 5.22
CA LEU A 187 -5.34 -16.29 4.45
C LEU A 187 -4.46 -15.44 5.35
N SER A 188 -3.15 -15.58 5.20
CA SER A 188 -2.14 -14.77 5.90
C SER A 188 -1.14 -14.19 4.91
N LEU A 189 -0.84 -12.91 5.05
CA LEU A 189 0.27 -12.22 4.39
C LEU A 189 1.23 -11.74 5.47
N SER A 190 2.48 -12.22 5.45
CA SER A 190 3.54 -11.75 6.35
C SER A 190 4.67 -11.11 5.56
N VAL A 191 5.20 -10.00 6.10
CA VAL A 191 6.37 -9.30 5.59
C VAL A 191 7.32 -9.07 6.76
N GLU A 192 8.55 -9.56 6.64
CA GLU A 192 9.54 -9.59 7.71
C GLU A 192 10.90 -9.11 7.17
N ASP A 193 11.47 -8.06 7.79
CA ASP A 193 12.82 -7.56 7.50
C ASP A 193 13.79 -7.86 8.65
N ASP A 194 15.08 -7.98 8.32
CA ASP A 194 16.19 -8.18 9.26
C ASP A 194 16.89 -6.86 9.68
N GLY A 195 16.19 -5.72 9.53
CA GLY A 195 16.77 -4.39 9.76
C GLY A 195 16.87 -3.97 11.22
N CYS A 196 17.06 -2.66 11.42
CA CYS A 196 17.28 -2.08 12.75
C CYS A 196 16.06 -2.20 13.69
N GLY A 197 14.86 -2.49 13.19
CA GLY A 197 13.63 -2.49 13.98
C GLY A 197 13.37 -1.16 14.68
N PHE A 198 12.33 -1.12 15.50
CA PHE A 198 11.96 0.04 16.31
C PHE A 198 11.26 -0.37 17.61
N ASP A 199 11.19 0.54 18.59
CA ASP A 199 10.42 0.34 19.81
C ASP A 199 8.92 0.57 19.54
N ALA A 200 8.15 -0.52 19.50
CA ALA A 200 6.72 -0.49 19.24
C ALA A 200 5.93 0.27 20.33
N THR A 201 6.42 0.30 21.56
CA THR A 201 5.74 1.00 22.69
C THR A 201 5.89 2.51 22.58
N ALA A 202 7.03 2.99 22.06
CA ALA A 202 7.26 4.42 21.80
C ALA A 202 6.36 4.94 20.64
N LEU A 203 6.03 4.08 19.68
CA LEU A 203 5.16 4.42 18.54
C LEU A 203 3.68 4.54 18.93
N GLU A 204 3.18 3.79 19.90
CA GLU A 204 1.78 3.93 20.34
C GLU A 204 1.49 5.32 20.92
N SER A 205 2.44 5.92 21.63
CA SER A 205 2.32 7.29 22.12
C SER A 205 2.43 8.35 21.00
N THR A 206 3.11 8.03 19.91
CA THR A 206 3.34 8.93 18.76
C THR A 206 2.33 8.70 17.63
N ARG A 207 1.63 7.55 17.60
CA ARG A 207 0.57 7.23 16.62
C ARG A 207 -0.55 8.26 16.57
N ALA A 208 -0.87 8.90 17.70
CA ALA A 208 -1.86 9.98 17.75
C ALA A 208 -1.42 11.27 17.04
N ALA A 209 -0.12 11.48 16.84
CA ALA A 209 0.43 12.75 16.32
C ALA A 209 1.16 12.62 14.97
N SER A 210 1.67 11.45 14.59
CA SER A 210 2.60 11.32 13.45
C SER A 210 2.54 9.97 12.72
N GLY A 211 1.47 9.22 12.80
CA GLY A 211 1.29 8.00 11.98
C GLY A 211 1.46 8.37 10.51
N GLY A 212 2.60 7.98 9.89
CA GLY A 212 2.89 8.31 8.50
C GLY A 212 1.75 7.87 7.58
N ALA A 213 1.53 8.58 6.47
CA ALA A 213 0.45 8.31 5.52
C ALA A 213 0.40 6.83 5.08
N GLY A 214 1.57 6.16 5.02
CA GLY A 214 1.71 4.75 4.66
C GLY A 214 1.05 3.79 5.65
N LEU A 215 1.35 3.91 6.95
CA LEU A 215 0.73 3.06 7.98
C LEU A 215 -0.79 3.24 8.02
N ARG A 216 -1.27 4.49 7.94
CA ARG A 216 -2.71 4.77 7.86
C ARG A 216 -3.36 4.14 6.63
N SER A 217 -2.67 4.14 5.50
CA SER A 217 -3.09 3.50 4.25
C SER A 217 -3.21 1.98 4.41
N ILE A 218 -2.27 1.33 5.11
CA ILE A 218 -2.33 -0.09 5.45
C ILE A 218 -3.54 -0.37 6.35
N GLU A 219 -3.72 0.38 7.44
CA GLU A 219 -4.83 0.20 8.39
C GLU A 219 -6.19 0.26 7.71
N VAL A 220 -6.39 1.24 6.82
CA VAL A 220 -7.65 1.38 6.06
C VAL A 220 -7.89 0.15 5.18
N ARG A 221 -6.88 -0.33 4.47
CA ARG A 221 -7.02 -1.53 3.61
C ARG A 221 -7.29 -2.79 4.42
N VAL A 222 -6.63 -2.94 5.57
CA VAL A 222 -6.87 -4.05 6.51
C VAL A 222 -8.33 -4.03 7.00
N GLN A 223 -8.88 -2.86 7.32
CA GLN A 223 -10.29 -2.72 7.69
C GLN A 223 -11.24 -3.06 6.52
N MET A 224 -10.93 -2.62 5.30
CA MET A 224 -11.71 -2.98 4.10
C MET A 224 -11.74 -4.49 3.86
N LEU A 225 -10.64 -5.17 4.14
CA LEU A 225 -10.53 -6.64 4.06
C LEU A 225 -11.17 -7.36 5.24
N ARG A 226 -11.63 -6.64 6.27
CA ARG A 226 -12.05 -7.21 7.57
C ARG A 226 -10.97 -8.11 8.18
N ALA A 227 -9.71 -7.78 7.90
CA ALA A 227 -8.55 -8.51 8.35
C ALA A 227 -8.06 -8.03 9.71
N ARG A 228 -7.19 -8.83 10.33
CA ARG A 228 -6.43 -8.46 11.53
C ARG A 228 -5.01 -8.12 11.14
N LEU A 229 -4.51 -7.00 11.66
CA LEU A 229 -3.12 -6.57 11.53
C LEU A 229 -2.41 -6.80 12.85
N SER A 230 -1.26 -7.47 12.82
CA SER A 230 -0.31 -7.51 13.94
C SER A 230 1.07 -7.13 13.44
N GLN A 231 1.78 -6.34 14.24
CA GLN A 231 3.13 -5.90 13.94
C GLN A 231 4.01 -6.09 15.18
N GLN A 232 5.15 -6.73 14.97
CA GLN A 232 6.16 -6.96 15.99
C GLN A 232 7.47 -6.36 15.50
N SER A 233 8.09 -5.52 16.34
CA SER A 233 9.40 -4.94 16.08
C SER A 233 10.12 -4.70 17.40
N ALA A 234 11.43 -4.89 17.39
CA ALA A 234 12.29 -4.53 18.51
C ALA A 234 13.63 -3.99 17.97
N PRO A 235 14.29 -3.08 18.68
CA PRO A 235 15.59 -2.55 18.26
C PRO A 235 16.60 -3.67 17.97
N GLY A 236 17.15 -3.69 16.76
CA GLY A 236 18.11 -4.70 16.30
C GLY A 236 17.53 -6.06 15.93
N GLN A 237 16.20 -6.22 15.89
CA GLN A 237 15.54 -7.49 15.55
C GLN A 237 14.65 -7.42 14.30
N GLY A 238 14.72 -6.29 13.54
CA GLY A 238 13.89 -6.10 12.40
C GLY A 238 12.42 -5.85 12.72
N THR A 239 11.57 -6.00 11.70
CA THR A 239 10.13 -5.83 11.83
C THR A 239 9.39 -6.96 11.12
N CYS A 240 8.44 -7.56 11.81
CA CYS A 240 7.51 -8.54 11.25
C CYS A 240 6.08 -7.97 11.27
N THR A 241 5.46 -7.87 10.10
CA THR A 241 4.06 -7.45 9.93
C THR A 241 3.25 -8.61 9.39
N LEU A 242 2.18 -8.98 10.09
CA LEU A 242 1.27 -10.07 9.73
C LEU A 242 -0.15 -9.55 9.55
N ILE A 243 -0.75 -9.89 8.41
CA ILE A 243 -2.16 -9.64 8.10
C ILE A 243 -2.86 -11.00 7.97
N GLU A 244 -3.96 -11.17 8.70
CA GLU A 244 -4.77 -12.40 8.68
C GLU A 244 -6.22 -12.05 8.36
N MET A 245 -6.84 -12.82 7.46
CA MET A 245 -8.25 -12.67 7.11
C MET A 245 -8.92 -14.01 6.87
N ASP A 246 -10.23 -14.03 7.07
CA ASP A 246 -11.08 -15.15 6.63
C ASP A 246 -11.59 -14.89 5.21
N THR A 247 -11.42 -15.89 4.32
CA THR A 247 -11.84 -15.81 2.91
C THR A 247 -13.27 -16.30 2.69
N ALA A 248 -13.92 -16.80 3.72
CA ALA A 248 -15.26 -17.39 3.69
C ALA A 248 -16.39 -16.38 3.97
N ALA A 249 -16.19 -15.09 3.75
CA ALA A 249 -17.19 -14.05 4.03
C ALA A 249 -17.80 -13.46 2.75
#